data_baa94e7279562db145cc5a55972a74b2
#
_entry.id   baa94e7279562db145cc5a55972a74b2
#
_cell.length_a   1.000
_cell.length_b   1.000
_cell.length_c   1.000
_cell.angle_alpha   90.00
_cell.angle_beta   90.00
_cell.angle_gamma   90.00
#
_symmetry.space_group_name_H-M   'P 1'
#
loop_
_entity.id
_entity.type
_entity.pdbx_description
1 polymer ?
#
loop_
_entity_poly.entity_id
_entity_poly.type
_entity_poly.pdbx_seq_one_letter_code
_entity_poly.pdbx_strand_id
1 'polypeptide(L)'
;MNWDDTGYLISKNKYNENSVIADFFTEKHGKCSGIIFGGTSKKIKNYLQIGNKLYLNYQSKSENKIGFFKVEIEQALSPLYFDNQQKLSCINSAMNLIKILTADFQKNEKIFKLIEDFYQILQSDHWIKNYVLWELELFKLLGYNLVFENLVEKKIIGDRTQYMSKSLTDKKIIPNFLIDQNNEPIDLETLLNGLRIVGDFLDKTILKPNNLNQPLSRLQFINTLK
;
A
#
# COMPACT_ATOMS: atom_id res chain seq x y z
N MET A 1 22.74 -10.00 -15.20
CA MET A 1 21.88 -8.79 -15.23
C MET A 1 22.42 -7.81 -14.21
N ASN A 2 22.77 -6.59 -14.63
CA ASN A 2 23.28 -5.56 -13.72
C ASN A 2 22.63 -4.23 -14.08
N TRP A 3 22.13 -3.51 -13.07
CA TRP A 3 21.49 -2.22 -13.28
C TRP A 3 21.49 -1.39 -11.97
N ASP A 4 21.29 -0.10 -12.16
CA ASP A 4 21.10 0.88 -11.10
C ASP A 4 19.69 1.47 -11.20
N ASP A 5 19.03 1.65 -10.05
CA ASP A 5 17.69 2.20 -9.99
C ASP A 5 17.43 2.82 -8.61
N THR A 6 16.31 3.48 -8.46
CA THR A 6 15.80 3.91 -7.18
C THR A 6 14.50 3.16 -6.86
N GLY A 7 14.23 2.90 -5.59
CA GLY A 7 13.06 2.13 -5.22
C GLY A 7 12.69 2.23 -3.75
N TYR A 8 11.44 1.92 -3.46
CA TYR A 8 10.88 1.87 -2.12
C TYR A 8 11.01 0.47 -1.53
N LEU A 9 11.52 0.36 -0.31
CA LEU A 9 11.56 -0.92 0.41
C LEU A 9 10.14 -1.32 0.80
N ILE A 10 9.63 -2.38 0.19
CA ILE A 10 8.26 -2.87 0.44
C ILE A 10 8.22 -4.09 1.35
N SER A 11 9.33 -4.82 1.49
CA SER A 11 9.44 -5.97 2.39
C SER A 11 10.89 -6.28 2.70
N LYS A 12 11.15 -6.86 3.87
CA LYS A 12 12.43 -7.47 4.22
C LYS A 12 12.24 -8.66 5.15
N ASN A 13 13.07 -9.68 4.95
CA ASN A 13 13.10 -10.87 5.79
C ASN A 13 14.56 -11.24 6.10
N LYS A 14 14.81 -11.71 7.31
CA LYS A 14 16.14 -12.25 7.66
C LYS A 14 16.40 -13.49 6.80
N TYR A 15 17.55 -13.53 6.13
CA TYR A 15 17.97 -14.66 5.31
C TYR A 15 18.96 -15.56 6.06
N ASN A 16 19.99 -14.96 6.62
CA ASN A 16 20.97 -15.62 7.49
C ASN A 16 21.47 -14.62 8.56
N GLU A 17 22.57 -14.95 9.25
CA GLU A 17 23.10 -14.10 10.32
C GLU A 17 23.46 -12.69 9.85
N ASN A 18 24.01 -12.56 8.63
CA ASN A 18 24.54 -11.31 8.11
C ASN A 18 23.78 -10.75 6.91
N SER A 19 22.70 -11.41 6.46
CA SER A 19 22.03 -11.01 5.23
C SER A 19 20.51 -10.96 5.39
N VAL A 20 19.89 -10.12 4.60
CA VAL A 20 18.43 -10.04 4.48
C VAL A 20 18.03 -10.23 3.01
N ILE A 21 16.87 -10.82 2.75
CA ILE A 21 16.18 -10.71 1.46
C ILE A 21 15.28 -9.49 1.57
N ALA A 22 15.38 -8.61 0.60
CA ALA A 22 14.58 -7.39 0.53
C ALA A 22 13.85 -7.33 -0.81
N ASP A 23 12.60 -6.88 -0.76
CA ASP A 23 11.79 -6.60 -1.93
C ASP A 23 11.67 -5.07 -2.08
N PHE A 24 11.93 -4.57 -3.26
CA PHE A 24 11.78 -3.16 -3.63
C PHE A 24 10.77 -3.00 -4.75
N PHE A 25 10.00 -1.93 -4.73
CA PHE A 25 9.29 -1.46 -5.91
C PHE A 25 10.11 -0.33 -6.52
N THR A 26 10.69 -0.59 -7.70
CA THR A 26 11.66 0.29 -8.35
C THR A 26 11.01 1.06 -9.49
N GLU A 27 11.60 2.20 -9.84
CA GLU A 27 11.08 3.10 -10.88
C GLU A 27 11.08 2.47 -12.27
N LYS A 28 12.19 1.78 -12.62
CA LYS A 28 12.42 1.28 -13.98
C LYS A 28 12.16 -0.21 -14.16
N HIS A 29 12.21 -0.99 -13.05
CA HIS A 29 12.14 -2.46 -13.11
C HIS A 29 10.94 -3.04 -12.36
N GLY A 30 10.10 -2.20 -11.69
CA GLY A 30 8.96 -2.65 -10.91
C GLY A 30 9.37 -3.38 -9.62
N LYS A 31 8.63 -4.42 -9.23
CA LYS A 31 8.96 -5.17 -8.02
C LYS A 31 10.13 -6.11 -8.26
N CYS A 32 11.19 -5.95 -7.46
CA CYS A 32 12.42 -6.76 -7.55
C CYS A 32 12.82 -7.26 -6.17
N SER A 33 13.25 -8.52 -6.11
CA SER A 33 13.76 -9.16 -4.89
C SER A 33 15.26 -9.41 -5.00
N GLY A 34 15.98 -9.25 -3.90
CA GLY A 34 17.42 -9.53 -3.85
C GLY A 34 17.97 -9.64 -2.44
N ILE A 35 19.16 -10.23 -2.35
CA ILE A 35 19.89 -10.39 -1.09
C ILE A 35 20.71 -9.12 -0.83
N ILE A 36 20.68 -8.64 0.40
CA ILE A 36 21.55 -7.57 0.89
C ILE A 36 22.52 -8.17 1.89
N PHE A 37 23.78 -8.29 1.48
CA PHE A 37 24.86 -8.74 2.37
C PHE A 37 25.18 -7.65 3.39
N GLY A 38 25.42 -8.06 4.64
CA GLY A 38 25.60 -7.10 5.74
C GLY A 38 24.32 -6.37 6.15
N GLY A 39 23.16 -6.79 5.64
CA GLY A 39 21.84 -6.18 5.90
C GLY A 39 21.41 -6.17 7.37
N THR A 40 22.04 -6.99 8.21
CA THR A 40 21.83 -7.02 9.67
C THR A 40 22.75 -6.08 10.43
N SER A 41 23.78 -5.50 9.78
CA SER A 41 24.68 -4.53 10.40
C SER A 41 23.94 -3.28 10.84
N LYS A 42 24.40 -2.63 11.91
CA LYS A 42 23.74 -1.43 12.47
C LYS A 42 23.51 -0.34 11.43
N LYS A 43 24.49 -0.08 10.55
CA LYS A 43 24.41 0.92 9.49
C LYS A 43 23.33 0.58 8.47
N ILE A 44 23.41 -0.60 7.86
CA ILE A 44 22.45 -1.01 6.79
C ILE A 44 21.04 -1.24 7.36
N LYS A 45 20.92 -1.80 8.56
CA LYS A 45 19.63 -1.99 9.23
C LYS A 45 18.85 -0.68 9.39
N ASN A 46 19.53 0.44 9.62
CA ASN A 46 18.89 1.76 9.73
C ASN A 46 18.32 2.24 8.38
N TYR A 47 18.94 1.87 7.26
CA TYR A 47 18.43 2.19 5.92
C TYR A 47 17.22 1.35 5.55
N LEU A 48 17.24 0.08 5.97
CA LEU A 48 16.21 -0.91 5.64
C LEU A 48 14.98 -0.76 6.53
N GLN A 49 14.35 0.40 6.52
CA GLN A 49 13.02 0.61 7.10
C GLN A 49 11.97 0.55 5.99
N ILE A 50 10.89 -0.22 6.21
CA ILE A 50 9.79 -0.36 5.23
C ILE A 50 9.29 1.02 4.85
N GLY A 51 9.21 1.29 3.56
CA GLY A 51 8.78 2.57 3.00
C GLY A 51 9.92 3.57 2.73
N ASN A 52 11.16 3.33 3.18
CA ASN A 52 12.27 4.19 2.79
C ASN A 52 12.57 4.07 1.29
N LYS A 53 12.98 5.18 0.67
CA LYS A 53 13.47 5.22 -0.71
C LYS A 53 14.98 5.06 -0.72
N LEU A 54 15.47 4.09 -1.50
CA LEU A 54 16.87 3.74 -1.57
C LEU A 54 17.36 3.77 -3.01
N TYR A 55 18.61 4.16 -3.19
CA TYR A 55 19.38 3.89 -4.41
C TYR A 55 19.85 2.44 -4.38
N LEU A 56 19.68 1.73 -5.49
CA LEU A 56 19.87 0.29 -5.62
C LEU A 56 20.85 0.00 -6.76
N ASN A 57 21.93 -0.71 -6.46
CA ASN A 57 22.75 -1.37 -7.47
C ASN A 57 22.46 -2.87 -7.41
N TYR A 58 21.79 -3.39 -8.42
CA TYR A 58 21.38 -4.80 -8.53
C TYR A 58 22.36 -5.57 -9.40
N GLN A 59 22.71 -6.77 -8.96
CA GLN A 59 23.58 -7.68 -9.70
C GLN A 59 23.02 -9.10 -9.60
N SER A 60 22.86 -9.77 -10.73
CA SER A 60 22.49 -11.19 -10.80
C SER A 60 23.34 -11.91 -11.88
N LYS A 61 23.78 -13.11 -11.53
CA LYS A 61 24.53 -13.98 -12.45
C LYS A 61 23.67 -14.58 -13.57
N SER A 62 22.36 -14.73 -13.34
CA SER A 62 21.40 -15.25 -14.31
C SER A 62 19.99 -14.79 -13.95
N GLU A 63 19.08 -14.78 -14.95
CA GLU A 63 17.68 -14.38 -14.77
C GLU A 63 16.89 -15.29 -13.79
N ASN A 64 17.31 -16.57 -13.68
CA ASN A 64 16.63 -17.56 -12.85
C ASN A 64 17.17 -17.65 -11.41
N LYS A 65 18.08 -16.76 -11.01
CA LYS A 65 18.64 -16.73 -9.64
C LYS A 65 18.37 -15.39 -8.98
N ILE A 66 18.04 -15.46 -7.70
CA ILE A 66 17.93 -14.25 -6.90
C ILE A 66 19.26 -13.48 -6.95
N GLY A 67 19.18 -12.21 -7.30
CA GLY A 67 20.34 -11.32 -7.33
C GLY A 67 20.65 -10.76 -5.95
N PHE A 68 21.58 -9.83 -5.91
CA PHE A 68 21.89 -9.10 -4.70
C PHE A 68 21.91 -7.59 -4.94
N PHE A 69 21.58 -6.85 -3.90
CA PHE A 69 21.57 -5.40 -3.88
C PHE A 69 22.74 -4.86 -3.06
N LYS A 70 23.39 -3.82 -3.60
CA LYS A 70 24.06 -2.81 -2.79
C LYS A 70 23.09 -1.64 -2.65
N VAL A 71 22.96 -1.11 -1.44
CA VAL A 71 21.93 -0.11 -1.14
C VAL A 71 22.55 1.12 -0.50
N GLU A 72 22.04 2.28 -0.88
CA GLU A 72 22.33 3.57 -0.23
C GLU A 72 21.01 4.28 0.06
N ILE A 73 20.94 5.02 1.16
CA ILE A 73 19.74 5.76 1.50
C ILE A 73 19.58 6.95 0.57
N GLU A 74 18.44 7.07 -0.08
CA GLU A 74 18.07 8.26 -0.86
C GLU A 74 17.16 9.17 -0.03
N GLN A 75 16.09 8.61 0.56
CA GLN A 75 15.18 9.33 1.44
C GLN A 75 14.76 8.46 2.62
N ALA A 76 15.04 8.94 3.83
CA ALA A 76 14.61 8.31 5.07
C ALA A 76 13.17 8.77 5.42
N LEU A 77 12.16 8.13 4.83
CA LEU A 77 10.76 8.53 4.94
C LEU A 77 10.09 7.98 6.20
N SER A 78 10.26 6.69 6.48
CA SER A 78 9.62 6.05 7.63
C SER A 78 10.04 6.61 8.98
N PRO A 79 11.31 7.02 9.20
CA PRO A 79 11.71 7.67 10.44
C PRO A 79 10.93 8.94 10.79
N LEU A 80 10.37 9.64 9.79
CA LEU A 80 9.54 10.83 10.02
C LEU A 80 8.24 10.52 10.79
N TYR A 81 7.88 9.24 10.89
CA TYR A 81 6.63 8.79 11.51
C TYR A 81 6.85 7.86 12.72
N PHE A 82 8.06 7.75 13.26
CA PHE A 82 8.34 6.85 14.40
C PHE A 82 7.52 7.20 15.64
N ASP A 83 7.19 8.47 15.84
CA ASP A 83 6.35 8.93 16.94
C ASP A 83 4.84 8.82 16.64
N ASN A 84 4.46 8.33 15.46
CA ASN A 84 3.06 8.16 15.04
C ASN A 84 2.78 6.72 14.61
N GLN A 85 2.33 5.91 15.57
CA GLN A 85 2.06 4.49 15.36
C GLN A 85 1.03 4.23 14.25
N GLN A 86 0.00 5.07 14.13
CA GLN A 86 -1.04 4.91 13.11
C GLN A 86 -0.46 5.10 11.71
N LYS A 87 0.30 6.18 11.48
CA LYS A 87 0.93 6.45 10.19
C LYS A 87 1.99 5.40 9.85
N LEU A 88 2.77 4.95 10.83
CA LEU A 88 3.75 3.89 10.63
C LEU A 88 3.10 2.56 10.25
N SER A 89 1.98 2.22 10.90
CA SER A 89 1.17 1.04 10.54
C SER A 89 0.56 1.18 9.15
N CYS A 90 0.14 2.38 8.77
CA CYS A 90 -0.37 2.68 7.43
C CYS A 90 0.70 2.47 6.35
N ILE A 91 1.95 2.91 6.59
CA ILE A 91 3.09 2.66 5.69
C ILE A 91 3.29 1.15 5.50
N ASN A 92 3.29 0.37 6.57
CA ASN A 92 3.43 -1.08 6.49
C ASN A 92 2.28 -1.72 5.71
N SER A 93 1.05 -1.23 5.88
CA SER A 93 -0.14 -1.68 5.14
C SER A 93 0.02 -1.40 3.65
N ALA A 94 0.33 -0.15 3.28
CA ALA A 94 0.49 0.28 1.90
C ALA A 94 1.59 -0.52 1.17
N MET A 95 2.77 -0.62 1.77
CA MET A 95 3.91 -1.34 1.17
C MET A 95 3.62 -2.84 1.02
N ASN A 96 2.90 -3.43 1.95
CA ASN A 96 2.50 -4.84 1.83
C ASN A 96 1.45 -5.05 0.72
N LEU A 97 0.49 -4.13 0.54
CA LEU A 97 -0.44 -4.19 -0.60
C LEU A 97 0.31 -4.13 -1.92
N ILE A 98 1.27 -3.21 -2.09
CA ILE A 98 2.13 -3.16 -3.27
C ILE A 98 2.84 -4.50 -3.47
N LYS A 99 3.42 -5.07 -2.41
CA LYS A 99 4.15 -6.35 -2.49
C LYS A 99 3.28 -7.48 -3.03
N ILE A 100 2.08 -7.67 -2.48
CA ILE A 100 1.24 -8.83 -2.80
C ILE A 100 0.45 -8.68 -4.09
N LEU A 101 0.19 -7.44 -4.53
CA LEU A 101 -0.67 -7.16 -5.68
C LEU A 101 0.10 -6.89 -6.98
N THR A 102 1.42 -6.69 -6.92
CA THR A 102 2.23 -6.41 -8.12
C THR A 102 3.06 -7.62 -8.53
N ALA A 103 3.22 -7.80 -9.85
CA ALA A 103 4.07 -8.84 -10.41
C ALA A 103 5.55 -8.46 -10.35
N ASP A 104 6.43 -9.48 -10.31
CA ASP A 104 7.87 -9.29 -10.30
C ASP A 104 8.37 -8.79 -11.65
N PHE A 105 9.37 -7.92 -11.64
CA PHE A 105 10.05 -7.36 -12.82
C PHE A 105 9.13 -6.71 -13.85
N GLN A 106 7.95 -6.26 -13.41
CA GLN A 106 7.02 -5.54 -14.27
C GLN A 106 7.03 -4.05 -13.91
N LYS A 107 7.68 -3.26 -14.77
CA LYS A 107 7.68 -1.80 -14.64
C LYS A 107 6.26 -1.24 -14.65
N ASN A 108 5.96 -0.35 -13.70
CA ASN A 108 4.71 0.39 -13.67
C ASN A 108 4.93 1.80 -13.06
N GLU A 109 5.11 2.77 -13.93
CA GLU A 109 5.38 4.17 -13.55
C GLU A 109 4.24 4.78 -12.73
N LYS A 110 2.99 4.38 -13.02
CA LYS A 110 1.82 4.89 -12.30
C LYS A 110 1.78 4.39 -10.86
N ILE A 111 2.13 3.12 -10.64
CA ILE A 111 2.22 2.58 -9.27
C ILE A 111 3.41 3.20 -8.54
N PHE A 112 4.55 3.40 -9.21
CA PHE A 112 5.69 4.07 -8.59
C PHE A 112 5.31 5.50 -8.14
N LYS A 113 4.65 6.25 -9.01
CA LYS A 113 4.14 7.58 -8.68
C LYS A 113 3.09 7.55 -7.55
N LEU A 114 2.22 6.55 -7.53
CA LEU A 114 1.24 6.36 -6.46
C LEU A 114 1.91 6.15 -5.10
N ILE A 115 3.07 5.46 -5.04
CA ILE A 115 3.86 5.33 -3.82
C ILE A 115 4.47 6.68 -3.41
N GLU A 116 4.94 7.49 -4.35
CA GLU A 116 5.45 8.84 -4.04
C GLU A 116 4.35 9.73 -3.46
N ASP A 117 3.18 9.75 -4.09
CA ASP A 117 2.03 10.56 -3.66
C ASP A 117 1.48 10.11 -2.29
N PHE A 118 1.65 8.84 -1.92
CA PHE A 118 1.26 8.33 -0.61
C PHE A 118 1.88 9.10 0.56
N TYR A 119 3.13 9.54 0.45
CA TYR A 119 3.77 10.32 1.52
C TYR A 119 3.22 11.73 1.65
N GLN A 120 2.72 12.32 0.57
CA GLN A 120 1.98 13.59 0.62
C GLN A 120 0.62 13.39 1.33
N ILE A 121 -0.05 12.28 1.04
CA ILE A 121 -1.30 11.88 1.72
C ILE A 121 -1.09 11.80 3.23
N LEU A 122 -0.03 11.16 3.71
CA LEU A 122 0.26 11.03 5.14
C LEU A 122 0.48 12.37 5.86
N GLN A 123 0.82 13.42 5.15
CA GLN A 123 1.00 14.77 5.72
C GLN A 123 -0.30 15.57 5.79
N SER A 124 -1.35 15.14 5.09
CA SER A 124 -2.63 15.85 5.06
C SER A 124 -3.47 15.62 6.33
N ASP A 125 -4.34 16.56 6.67
CA ASP A 125 -5.27 16.45 7.81
C ASP A 125 -6.26 15.29 7.64
N HIS A 126 -6.65 14.99 6.40
CA HIS A 126 -7.59 13.93 6.06
C HIS A 126 -6.90 12.65 5.56
N TRP A 127 -5.70 12.34 6.08
CA TRP A 127 -4.84 11.27 5.57
C TRP A 127 -5.51 9.90 5.56
N ILE A 128 -6.39 9.56 6.52
CA ILE A 128 -7.10 8.26 6.55
C ILE A 128 -8.07 8.16 5.38
N LYS A 129 -8.89 9.22 5.14
CA LYS A 129 -9.78 9.30 3.96
C LYS A 129 -8.97 9.11 2.67
N ASN A 130 -7.91 9.88 2.55
CA ASN A 130 -7.06 9.88 1.37
C ASN A 130 -6.34 8.52 1.18
N TYR A 131 -6.00 7.83 2.27
CA TYR A 131 -5.46 6.47 2.20
C TYR A 131 -6.50 5.46 1.67
N VAL A 132 -7.77 5.56 2.08
CA VAL A 132 -8.83 4.71 1.51
C VAL A 132 -8.97 4.92 0.00
N LEU A 133 -8.93 6.17 -0.46
CA LEU A 133 -8.97 6.49 -1.88
C LEU A 133 -7.70 6.03 -2.62
N TRP A 134 -6.54 6.07 -1.96
CA TRP A 134 -5.28 5.54 -2.46
C TRP A 134 -5.35 4.03 -2.69
N GLU A 135 -5.96 3.26 -1.77
CA GLU A 135 -6.17 1.81 -1.99
C GLU A 135 -7.04 1.57 -3.25
N LEU A 136 -8.11 2.34 -3.44
CA LEU A 136 -8.97 2.22 -4.63
C LEU A 136 -8.22 2.56 -5.92
N GLU A 137 -7.39 3.59 -5.91
CA GLU A 137 -6.58 3.95 -7.09
C GLU A 137 -5.54 2.86 -7.39
N LEU A 138 -4.91 2.26 -6.37
CA LEU A 138 -4.04 1.10 -6.55
C LEU A 138 -4.79 -0.05 -7.25
N PHE A 139 -5.98 -0.40 -6.78
CA PHE A 139 -6.77 -1.49 -7.37
C PHE A 139 -7.15 -1.17 -8.83
N LYS A 140 -7.54 0.05 -9.11
CA LYS A 140 -7.85 0.53 -10.45
C LYS A 140 -6.64 0.44 -11.39
N LEU A 141 -5.43 0.84 -10.95
CA LEU A 141 -4.19 0.72 -11.71
C LEU A 141 -3.81 -0.75 -12.01
N LEU A 142 -4.28 -1.68 -11.18
CA LEU A 142 -4.12 -3.12 -11.37
C LEU A 142 -5.24 -3.75 -12.22
N GLY A 143 -6.18 -2.94 -12.72
CA GLY A 143 -7.29 -3.40 -13.56
C GLY A 143 -8.57 -3.76 -12.80
N TYR A 144 -8.61 -3.57 -11.48
CA TYR A 144 -9.79 -3.82 -10.65
C TYR A 144 -10.52 -2.51 -10.34
N ASN A 145 -11.35 -2.05 -11.26
CA ASN A 145 -12.07 -0.80 -11.08
C ASN A 145 -13.38 -1.02 -10.32
N LEU A 146 -13.51 -0.41 -9.15
CA LEU A 146 -14.72 -0.39 -8.33
C LEU A 146 -15.48 0.92 -8.59
N VAL A 147 -16.56 0.83 -9.36
CA VAL A 147 -17.43 1.97 -9.68
C VAL A 147 -18.62 1.92 -8.72
N PHE A 148 -18.51 2.67 -7.62
CA PHE A 148 -19.53 2.69 -6.56
C PHE A 148 -20.90 3.18 -7.07
N GLU A 149 -20.95 4.15 -7.99
CA GLU A 149 -22.16 4.72 -8.53
C GLU A 149 -23.11 3.65 -9.11
N ASN A 150 -22.55 2.59 -9.68
CA ASN A 150 -23.30 1.47 -10.23
C ASN A 150 -23.88 0.54 -9.15
N LEU A 151 -23.30 0.57 -7.95
CA LEU A 151 -23.58 -0.38 -6.86
C LEU A 151 -24.47 0.21 -5.76
N VAL A 152 -24.81 1.49 -5.82
CA VAL A 152 -25.55 2.20 -4.78
C VAL A 152 -26.85 2.78 -5.29
N GLU A 153 -27.79 2.93 -4.35
CA GLU A 153 -29.01 3.75 -4.50
C GLU A 153 -28.82 5.03 -3.67
N LYS A 154 -29.10 6.17 -4.30
CA LYS A 154 -29.11 7.48 -3.63
C LYS A 154 -30.43 7.65 -2.92
N LYS A 155 -30.43 7.98 -1.63
CA LYS A 155 -31.58 8.40 -0.84
C LYS A 155 -31.34 9.80 -0.28
N ILE A 156 -32.39 10.61 -0.28
CA ILE A 156 -32.37 11.93 0.34
C ILE A 156 -33.19 11.81 1.63
N ILE A 157 -32.55 12.08 2.77
CA ILE A 157 -33.16 12.04 4.11
C ILE A 157 -33.00 13.44 4.71
N GLY A 158 -34.07 14.23 4.67
CA GLY A 158 -33.99 15.68 4.97
C GLY A 158 -33.07 16.38 3.98
N ASP A 159 -32.10 17.14 4.48
CA ASP A 159 -31.10 17.86 3.67
C ASP A 159 -29.84 17.04 3.36
N ARG A 160 -29.79 15.76 3.75
CA ARG A 160 -28.60 14.92 3.61
C ARG A 160 -28.78 13.84 2.55
N THR A 161 -27.76 13.68 1.71
CA THR A 161 -27.66 12.55 0.79
C THR A 161 -27.06 11.36 1.51
N GLN A 162 -27.67 10.19 1.38
CA GLN A 162 -27.16 8.93 1.88
C GLN A 162 -27.13 7.91 0.73
N TYR A 163 -26.02 7.16 0.63
CA TYR A 163 -25.87 6.08 -0.34
C TYR A 163 -26.03 4.72 0.35
N MET A 164 -26.84 3.86 -0.24
CA MET A 164 -27.06 2.49 0.25
C MET A 164 -26.72 1.48 -0.85
N SER A 165 -26.16 0.35 -0.46
CA SER A 165 -25.89 -0.74 -1.42
C SER A 165 -27.20 -1.23 -2.06
N LYS A 166 -27.15 -1.52 -3.37
CA LYS A 166 -28.27 -2.14 -4.12
C LYS A 166 -28.53 -3.61 -3.77
N SER A 167 -27.73 -4.20 -2.86
CA SER A 167 -27.90 -5.58 -2.44
C SER A 167 -29.26 -5.82 -1.81
N LEU A 168 -29.95 -6.87 -2.26
CA LEU A 168 -31.25 -7.26 -1.72
C LEU A 168 -31.16 -7.89 -0.32
N THR A 169 -30.01 -8.50 -0.01
CA THR A 169 -29.81 -9.28 1.22
C THR A 169 -29.09 -8.53 2.32
N ASP A 170 -28.27 -7.51 1.98
CA ASP A 170 -27.45 -6.80 2.95
C ASP A 170 -27.31 -5.31 2.56
N LYS A 171 -28.29 -4.52 3.00
CA LYS A 171 -28.31 -3.06 2.76
C LYS A 171 -27.33 -2.38 3.69
N LYS A 172 -26.13 -2.06 3.17
CA LYS A 172 -25.10 -1.30 3.88
C LYS A 172 -25.09 0.17 3.47
N ILE A 173 -24.88 1.03 4.43
CA ILE A 173 -24.62 2.45 4.17
C ILE A 173 -23.21 2.54 3.58
N ILE A 174 -23.10 3.16 2.42
CA ILE A 174 -21.83 3.42 1.76
C ILE A 174 -21.41 4.86 2.09
N PRO A 175 -20.24 5.08 2.67
CA PRO A 175 -19.72 6.41 2.96
C PRO A 175 -19.73 7.32 1.74
N ASN A 176 -20.26 8.54 1.89
CA ASN A 176 -20.40 9.49 0.80
C ASN A 176 -19.05 9.80 0.12
N PHE A 177 -17.97 9.86 0.90
CA PHE A 177 -16.63 10.18 0.38
C PHE A 177 -16.07 9.16 -0.63
N LEU A 178 -16.63 7.93 -0.68
CA LEU A 178 -16.28 6.92 -1.69
C LEU A 178 -16.95 7.19 -3.04
N ILE A 179 -17.96 8.06 -3.08
CA ILE A 179 -18.78 8.37 -4.26
C ILE A 179 -18.61 9.84 -4.62
N ASP A 180 -18.95 10.71 -3.67
CA ASP A 180 -18.86 12.17 -3.83
C ASP A 180 -17.58 12.64 -3.13
N GLN A 181 -16.69 13.34 -3.86
CA GLN A 181 -15.46 13.88 -3.29
C GLN A 181 -15.72 15.13 -2.41
N ASN A 182 -16.87 15.19 -1.74
CA ASN A 182 -17.21 16.29 -0.85
C ASN A 182 -16.28 16.36 0.36
N ASN A 183 -15.90 17.59 0.73
CA ASN A 183 -15.04 17.88 1.87
C ASN A 183 -15.80 18.02 3.20
N GLU A 184 -16.90 17.31 3.36
CA GLU A 184 -17.63 17.29 4.64
C GLU A 184 -16.77 16.65 5.76
N PRO A 185 -16.90 17.14 7.00
CA PRO A 185 -16.25 16.50 8.13
C PRO A 185 -16.70 15.03 8.22
N ILE A 186 -15.74 14.13 8.31
CA ILE A 186 -15.98 12.68 8.33
C ILE A 186 -15.54 12.17 9.69
N ASP A 187 -16.44 11.53 10.42
CA ASP A 187 -16.12 10.89 11.68
C ASP A 187 -15.30 9.60 11.48
N LEU A 188 -14.68 9.15 12.56
CA LEU A 188 -13.83 7.96 12.53
C LEU A 188 -14.62 6.70 12.17
N GLU A 189 -15.87 6.59 12.60
CA GLU A 189 -16.72 5.42 12.32
C GLU A 189 -16.98 5.30 10.80
N THR A 190 -17.27 6.42 10.14
CA THR A 190 -17.45 6.50 8.68
C THR A 190 -16.17 6.13 7.93
N LEU A 191 -14.99 6.56 8.42
CA LEU A 191 -13.69 6.18 7.84
C LEU A 191 -13.41 4.68 8.00
N LEU A 192 -13.67 4.12 9.18
CA LEU A 192 -13.53 2.69 9.44
C LEU A 192 -14.49 1.86 8.59
N ASN A 193 -15.72 2.35 8.36
CA ASN A 193 -16.66 1.71 7.45
C ASN A 193 -16.16 1.73 6.00
N GLY A 194 -15.57 2.84 5.54
CA GLY A 194 -14.91 2.94 4.24
C GLY A 194 -13.80 1.91 4.08
N LEU A 195 -12.88 1.83 5.06
CA LEU A 195 -11.81 0.81 5.08
C LEU A 195 -12.34 -0.62 5.05
N ARG A 196 -13.46 -0.89 5.72
CA ARG A 196 -14.10 -2.21 5.73
C ARG A 196 -14.68 -2.55 4.36
N ILE A 197 -15.40 -1.61 3.72
CA ILE A 197 -16.00 -1.82 2.40
C ILE A 197 -14.92 -2.06 1.34
N VAL A 198 -13.86 -1.23 1.34
CA VAL A 198 -12.72 -1.40 0.43
C VAL A 198 -11.99 -2.72 0.70
N GLY A 199 -11.88 -3.12 1.97
CA GLY A 199 -11.32 -4.41 2.37
C GLY A 199 -12.16 -5.61 1.93
N ASP A 200 -13.49 -5.52 1.99
CA ASP A 200 -14.41 -6.55 1.49
C ASP A 200 -14.25 -6.71 -0.04
N PHE A 201 -14.10 -5.60 -0.76
CA PHE A 201 -13.82 -5.62 -2.20
C PHE A 201 -12.46 -6.27 -2.50
N LEU A 202 -11.40 -5.84 -1.82
CA LEU A 202 -10.07 -6.41 -1.93
C LEU A 202 -10.12 -7.93 -1.73
N ASP A 203 -10.74 -8.40 -0.65
CA ASP A 203 -10.82 -9.82 -0.32
C ASP A 203 -11.56 -10.63 -1.37
N LYS A 204 -12.77 -10.19 -1.73
CA LYS A 204 -13.68 -10.95 -2.62
C LYS A 204 -13.27 -10.91 -4.08
N THR A 205 -12.75 -9.76 -4.54
CA THR A 205 -12.51 -9.53 -5.97
C THR A 205 -11.06 -9.78 -6.36
N ILE A 206 -10.12 -9.56 -5.46
CA ILE A 206 -8.70 -9.64 -5.78
C ILE A 206 -8.03 -10.81 -5.06
N LEU A 207 -8.14 -10.89 -3.73
CA LEU A 207 -7.33 -11.85 -2.95
C LEU A 207 -7.83 -13.28 -3.12
N LYS A 208 -9.10 -13.57 -2.83
CA LYS A 208 -9.66 -14.93 -2.92
C LYS A 208 -9.55 -15.56 -4.30
N PRO A 209 -9.87 -14.86 -5.41
CA PRO A 209 -9.71 -15.43 -6.74
C PRO A 209 -8.25 -15.80 -7.09
N ASN A 210 -7.28 -15.12 -6.46
CA ASN A 210 -5.86 -15.39 -6.63
C ASN A 210 -5.25 -16.27 -5.51
N ASN A 211 -6.07 -16.89 -4.65
CA ASN A 211 -5.64 -17.70 -3.51
C ASN A 211 -4.70 -16.95 -2.53
N LEU A 212 -4.91 -15.64 -2.38
CA LEU A 212 -4.18 -14.78 -1.46
C LEU A 212 -4.98 -14.54 -0.19
N ASN A 213 -4.27 -14.40 0.95
CA ASN A 213 -4.87 -14.03 2.22
C ASN A 213 -4.82 -12.52 2.44
N GLN A 214 -5.73 -12.01 3.26
CA GLN A 214 -5.69 -10.62 3.70
C GLN A 214 -4.35 -10.31 4.41
N PRO A 215 -3.67 -9.21 4.06
CA PRO A 215 -2.41 -8.85 4.68
C PRO A 215 -2.61 -8.45 6.15
N LEU A 216 -1.90 -9.12 7.05
CA LEU A 216 -1.95 -8.85 8.49
C LEU A 216 -1.62 -7.39 8.82
N SER A 217 -0.70 -6.76 8.07
CA SER A 217 -0.34 -5.36 8.24
C SER A 217 -1.54 -4.41 8.04
N ARG A 218 -2.45 -4.73 7.10
CA ARG A 218 -3.67 -3.94 6.90
C ARG A 218 -4.64 -4.08 8.07
N LEU A 219 -4.81 -5.29 8.59
CA LEU A 219 -5.64 -5.53 9.77
C LEU A 219 -5.05 -4.84 11.02
N GLN A 220 -3.73 -4.89 11.19
CA GLN A 220 -3.03 -4.18 12.26
C GLN A 220 -3.23 -2.67 12.15
N PHE A 221 -3.09 -2.10 10.95
CA PHE A 221 -3.37 -0.68 10.72
C PHE A 221 -4.79 -0.30 11.15
N ILE A 222 -5.82 -1.02 10.68
CA ILE A 222 -7.21 -0.75 11.07
C ILE A 222 -7.41 -0.83 12.58
N ASN A 223 -6.72 -1.74 13.26
CA ASN A 223 -6.80 -1.87 14.72
C ASN A 223 -6.13 -0.71 15.47
N THR A 224 -5.13 -0.04 14.88
CA THR A 224 -4.54 1.16 15.49
C THR A 224 -5.45 2.39 15.43
N LEU A 225 -6.49 2.36 14.61
CA LEU A 225 -7.46 3.46 14.46
C LEU A 225 -8.64 3.35 15.44
N LYS A 226 -8.83 2.18 16.07
CA LYS A 226 -9.88 1.93 17.09
C LYS A 226 -9.44 2.39 18.46
#